data_0211b96d7add135abe060d37a1c8219f
#
_entry.id   0211b96d7add135abe060d37a1c8219f
#
_cell.length_a   1.000
_cell.length_b   1.000
_cell.length_c   1.000
_cell.angle_alpha   90.00
_cell.angle_beta   90.00
_cell.angle_gamma   90.00
#
_symmetry.space_group_name_H-M   'P 1'
#
loop_
_entity.id
_entity.type
_entity.pdbx_description
1 polymer ?
#
loop_
_entity_poly.entity_id
_entity_poly.type
_entity_poly.pdbx_seq_one_letter_code
_entity_poly.pdbx_strand_id
1 'polypeptide(L)'
;TRLLERLDSLPDDLIGFVRLREALDVTSFTGWLKGQTLLPRIYWHARERDREFAALGILHQIDDEAQLATLHNQPRPMAGDWPRYFGGLAFDRLAELAPHWHAFGHCRFILPRIELIRHGNQTELVCNLQLPADGTGRAAELALARSALAAIRPEAHLDEVPALEKQREDSPDYPHWQAMVNELTTSQHLAVQPKVVLARESRLQCRQAPNPWDLLAALQPLTPACF
;
A
#
# COMPACT_ATOMS: atom_id res chain seq x y z
N THR A 1 15.90 16.19 -9.95
CA THR A 1 15.23 15.17 -10.78
C THR A 1 14.67 15.84 -12.03
N ARG A 2 14.75 15.20 -13.17
CA ARG A 2 14.14 15.66 -14.44
C ARG A 2 12.64 15.85 -14.30
N LEU A 3 11.99 15.18 -13.31
CA LEU A 3 10.56 15.38 -13.05
C LEU A 3 10.24 16.80 -12.60
N LEU A 4 11.11 17.49 -11.87
CA LEU A 4 10.91 18.90 -11.50
C LEU A 4 10.93 19.81 -12.73
N GLU A 5 11.87 19.60 -13.66
CA GLU A 5 11.93 20.37 -14.93
C GLU A 5 10.68 20.11 -15.78
N ARG A 6 10.22 18.86 -15.85
CA ARG A 6 8.99 18.50 -16.57
C ARG A 6 7.74 19.08 -15.91
N LEU A 7 7.70 19.14 -14.57
CA LEU A 7 6.64 19.79 -13.84
C LEU A 7 6.56 21.28 -14.18
N ASP A 8 7.72 21.94 -14.30
CA ASP A 8 7.82 23.37 -14.61
C ASP A 8 7.47 23.69 -16.06
N SER A 9 7.59 22.72 -16.97
CA SER A 9 7.32 22.84 -18.40
C SER A 9 5.90 22.38 -18.78
N LEU A 10 5.01 22.07 -17.83
CA LEU A 10 3.65 21.66 -18.13
C LEU A 10 2.85 22.79 -18.79
N PRO A 11 2.19 22.54 -19.93
CA PRO A 11 1.33 23.53 -20.61
C PRO A 11 0.26 24.08 -19.67
N ASP A 12 -0.01 25.39 -19.76
CA ASP A 12 -0.96 26.05 -18.88
C ASP A 12 -2.42 25.59 -19.11
N ASP A 13 -2.74 25.13 -20.30
CA ASP A 13 -4.04 24.61 -20.72
C ASP A 13 -4.23 23.12 -20.40
N LEU A 14 -3.20 22.43 -19.89
CA LEU A 14 -3.29 21.03 -19.53
C LEU A 14 -4.19 20.87 -18.29
N ILE A 15 -5.20 20.01 -18.39
CA ILE A 15 -6.18 19.70 -17.34
C ILE A 15 -6.32 18.20 -17.12
N GLY A 16 -6.92 17.82 -16.00
CA GLY A 16 -7.22 16.43 -15.67
C GLY A 16 -6.07 15.70 -14.98
N PHE A 17 -6.10 14.38 -15.06
CA PHE A 17 -5.11 13.52 -14.44
C PHE A 17 -3.84 13.42 -15.29
N VAL A 18 -2.71 13.77 -14.72
CA VAL A 18 -1.40 13.79 -15.37
C VAL A 18 -0.41 12.91 -14.62
N ARG A 19 0.39 12.15 -15.35
CA ARG A 19 1.49 11.33 -14.80
C ARG A 19 2.82 11.74 -15.43
N LEU A 20 3.67 12.31 -14.62
CA LEU A 20 5.06 12.56 -15.01
C LEU A 20 5.91 11.36 -14.64
N ARG A 21 6.76 10.89 -15.55
CA ARG A 21 7.56 9.67 -15.38
C ARG A 21 9.02 9.92 -15.65
N GLU A 22 9.87 9.25 -14.90
CA GLU A 22 11.33 9.26 -15.11
C GLU A 22 11.86 7.86 -14.76
N ALA A 23 12.73 7.31 -15.61
CA ALA A 23 13.47 6.10 -15.28
C ALA A 23 14.34 6.36 -14.05
N LEU A 24 14.29 5.46 -13.09
CA LEU A 24 15.07 5.54 -11.86
C LEU A 24 15.65 4.17 -11.53
N ASP A 25 16.92 4.11 -11.24
CA ASP A 25 17.58 2.88 -10.79
C ASP A 25 17.46 2.78 -9.27
N VAL A 26 16.72 1.77 -8.80
CA VAL A 26 16.51 1.48 -7.38
C VAL A 26 16.63 -0.02 -7.18
N THR A 27 17.48 -0.42 -6.25
CA THR A 27 17.76 -1.83 -5.97
C THR A 27 16.64 -2.46 -5.14
N SER A 28 16.23 -1.81 -4.06
CA SER A 28 15.23 -2.30 -3.11
C SER A 28 14.11 -1.29 -2.89
N PHE A 29 12.87 -1.70 -3.16
CA PHE A 29 11.69 -0.87 -2.92
C PHE A 29 11.41 -0.67 -1.43
N THR A 30 11.66 -1.69 -0.61
CA THR A 30 11.58 -1.58 0.85
C THR A 30 12.67 -0.66 1.42
N GLY A 31 13.89 -0.74 0.89
CA GLY A 31 14.98 0.18 1.23
C GLY A 31 14.68 1.61 0.81
N TRP A 32 14.11 1.80 -0.38
CA TRP A 32 13.66 3.12 -0.82
C TRP A 32 12.57 3.67 0.10
N LEU A 33 11.54 2.90 0.44
CA LEU A 33 10.48 3.30 1.37
C LEU A 33 11.00 3.60 2.76
N LYS A 34 12.01 2.86 3.24
CA LYS A 34 12.67 3.13 4.53
C LYS A 34 13.29 4.52 4.57
N GLY A 35 13.89 4.97 3.48
CA GLY A 35 14.50 6.29 3.35
C GLY A 35 13.50 7.45 3.31
N GLN A 36 12.23 7.21 2.99
CA GLN A 36 11.25 8.28 2.78
C GLN A 36 10.61 8.77 4.09
N THR A 37 10.17 10.04 4.07
CA THR A 37 9.46 10.67 5.18
C THR A 37 8.03 11.08 4.85
N LEU A 38 7.68 11.15 3.55
CA LEU A 38 6.33 11.47 3.10
C LEU A 38 5.39 10.30 3.41
N LEU A 39 4.27 10.59 4.07
CA LEU A 39 3.25 9.60 4.46
C LEU A 39 1.96 9.76 3.65
N PRO A 40 1.18 8.69 3.50
CA PRO A 40 1.53 7.32 3.84
C PRO A 40 2.61 6.74 2.93
N ARG A 41 3.24 5.66 3.39
CA ARG A 41 4.16 4.85 2.61
C ARG A 41 3.49 3.51 2.35
N ILE A 42 3.40 3.12 1.09
CA ILE A 42 2.67 1.93 0.65
C ILE A 42 3.63 1.04 -0.14
N TYR A 43 3.60 -0.24 0.14
CA TYR A 43 4.28 -1.27 -0.62
C TYR A 43 3.28 -2.28 -1.15
N TRP A 44 3.41 -2.67 -2.40
CA TRP A 44 2.62 -3.73 -3.01
C TRP A 44 3.44 -4.49 -4.06
N HIS A 45 3.29 -5.79 -4.09
CA HIS A 45 3.99 -6.66 -5.02
C HIS A 45 3.01 -7.67 -5.62
N ALA A 46 3.02 -7.84 -6.95
CA ALA A 46 2.17 -8.81 -7.62
C ALA A 46 2.61 -10.24 -7.27
N ARG A 47 1.64 -11.14 -7.12
CA ARG A 47 1.91 -12.56 -6.84
C ARG A 47 2.79 -13.19 -7.92
N GLU A 48 2.59 -12.83 -9.17
CA GLU A 48 3.35 -13.26 -10.34
C GLU A 48 4.76 -12.64 -10.41
N ARG A 49 5.07 -11.71 -9.50
CA ARG A 49 6.34 -10.97 -9.40
C ARG A 49 6.74 -10.17 -10.65
N ASP A 50 5.80 -9.91 -11.53
CA ASP A 50 6.01 -9.09 -12.71
C ASP A 50 5.93 -7.59 -12.44
N ARG A 51 5.29 -7.20 -11.32
CA ARG A 51 5.09 -5.82 -10.92
C ARG A 51 5.33 -5.60 -9.43
N GLU A 52 6.03 -4.54 -9.13
CA GLU A 52 6.31 -4.10 -7.77
C GLU A 52 6.05 -2.59 -7.67
N PHE A 53 5.44 -2.15 -6.56
CA PHE A 53 5.07 -0.77 -6.33
C PHE A 53 5.50 -0.33 -4.94
N ALA A 54 6.10 0.87 -4.90
CA ALA A 54 6.24 1.64 -3.68
C ALA A 54 5.59 3.01 -3.90
N ALA A 55 4.81 3.48 -2.94
CA ALA A 55 4.05 4.70 -3.13
C ALA A 55 4.09 5.61 -1.89
N LEU A 56 4.01 6.92 -2.12
CA LEU A 56 4.15 7.96 -1.11
C LEU A 56 3.07 9.03 -1.26
N GLY A 57 2.61 9.51 -0.11
CA GLY A 57 1.70 10.64 -0.03
C GLY A 57 0.32 10.37 -0.62
N ILE A 58 -0.53 11.37 -0.60
CA ILE A 58 -1.92 11.28 -1.05
C ILE A 58 -2.13 12.33 -2.14
N LEU A 59 -2.61 11.91 -3.30
CA LEU A 59 -3.22 12.76 -4.30
C LEU A 59 -4.73 12.81 -4.10
N HIS A 60 -5.35 11.63 -3.92
CA HIS A 60 -6.78 11.48 -3.66
C HIS A 60 -7.01 10.31 -2.70
N GLN A 61 -8.03 10.44 -1.83
CA GLN A 61 -8.39 9.40 -0.87
C GLN A 61 -9.88 9.15 -0.92
N ILE A 62 -10.25 7.89 -0.79
CA ILE A 62 -11.62 7.40 -0.70
C ILE A 62 -11.75 6.67 0.62
N ASP A 63 -12.68 7.14 1.46
CA ASP A 63 -12.97 6.55 2.77
C ASP A 63 -14.42 6.02 2.83
N ASP A 64 -15.14 6.04 1.69
CA ASP A 64 -16.53 5.62 1.57
C ASP A 64 -16.73 4.71 0.36
N GLU A 65 -17.46 3.62 0.55
CA GLU A 65 -17.79 2.66 -0.50
C GLU A 65 -18.65 3.22 -1.62
N ALA A 66 -19.51 4.21 -1.32
CA ALA A 66 -20.30 4.87 -2.36
C ALA A 66 -19.40 5.63 -3.34
N GLN A 67 -18.34 6.28 -2.85
CA GLN A 67 -17.33 6.91 -3.69
C GLN A 67 -16.55 5.88 -4.51
N LEU A 68 -16.22 4.74 -3.91
CA LEU A 68 -15.54 3.64 -4.60
C LEU A 68 -16.41 3.09 -5.75
N ALA A 69 -17.70 2.92 -5.53
CA ALA A 69 -18.65 2.50 -6.57
C ALA A 69 -18.72 3.53 -7.73
N THR A 70 -18.65 4.80 -7.41
CA THR A 70 -18.63 5.89 -8.42
C THR A 70 -17.38 5.80 -9.31
N LEU A 71 -16.20 5.54 -8.72
CA LEU A 71 -14.98 5.32 -9.49
C LEU A 71 -15.07 4.11 -10.42
N HIS A 72 -15.65 3.03 -9.95
CA HIS A 72 -15.81 1.81 -10.75
C HIS A 72 -16.65 2.02 -12.00
N ASN A 73 -17.63 2.91 -11.92
CA ASN A 73 -18.56 3.23 -13.00
C ASN A 73 -18.05 4.30 -13.98
N GLN A 74 -16.88 4.90 -13.74
CA GLN A 74 -16.31 5.84 -14.68
C GLN A 74 -15.84 5.15 -15.97
N PRO A 75 -16.06 5.77 -17.15
CA PRO A 75 -15.60 5.20 -18.41
C PRO A 75 -14.07 5.05 -18.39
N ARG A 76 -13.61 3.85 -18.72
CA ARG A 76 -12.19 3.53 -18.74
C ARG A 76 -11.57 4.05 -20.03
N PRO A 77 -10.45 4.82 -19.99
CA PRO A 77 -9.70 5.11 -21.20
C PRO A 77 -9.28 3.81 -21.89
N MET A 78 -9.37 3.76 -23.21
CA MET A 78 -9.11 2.54 -24.00
C MET A 78 -7.63 2.11 -24.01
N ALA A 79 -6.71 3.02 -23.70
CA ALA A 79 -5.28 2.73 -23.56
C ALA A 79 -4.64 3.74 -22.61
N GLY A 80 -3.70 3.29 -21.79
CA GLY A 80 -2.88 4.17 -20.97
C GLY A 80 -2.82 3.77 -19.50
N ASP A 81 -2.05 4.56 -18.79
CA ASP A 81 -1.78 4.44 -17.39
C ASP A 81 -2.93 4.95 -16.53
N TRP A 82 -3.65 4.03 -16.01
CA TRP A 82 -4.71 4.29 -15.06
C TRP A 82 -4.15 4.79 -13.72
N PRO A 83 -4.85 5.75 -13.08
CA PRO A 83 -4.62 5.99 -11.67
C PRO A 83 -4.86 4.70 -10.89
N ARG A 84 -3.90 4.34 -10.04
CA ARG A 84 -4.00 3.14 -9.22
C ARG A 84 -4.25 3.52 -7.79
N TYR A 85 -5.33 2.97 -7.23
CA TYR A 85 -5.65 3.11 -5.83
C TYR A 85 -5.14 1.89 -5.06
N PHE A 86 -4.50 2.15 -3.92
CA PHE A 86 -4.06 1.15 -2.96
C PHE A 86 -4.89 1.26 -1.70
N GLY A 87 -5.41 0.15 -1.21
CA GLY A 87 -6.23 0.18 -0.02
C GLY A 87 -6.98 -1.11 0.21
N GLY A 88 -8.05 -1.02 0.97
CA GLY A 88 -8.88 -2.16 1.31
C GLY A 88 -10.19 -1.78 1.97
N LEU A 89 -10.97 -2.81 2.20
CA LEU A 89 -12.24 -2.79 2.93
C LEU A 89 -12.10 -3.67 4.17
N ALA A 90 -12.75 -3.28 5.27
CA ALA A 90 -12.91 -4.17 6.40
C ALA A 90 -13.68 -5.42 5.98
N PHE A 91 -13.28 -6.58 6.51
CA PHE A 91 -13.95 -7.85 6.22
C PHE A 91 -15.41 -7.84 6.67
N ASP A 92 -15.65 -7.40 7.91
CA ASP A 92 -16.98 -7.13 8.42
C ASP A 92 -17.17 -5.61 8.55
N ARG A 93 -18.08 -5.09 7.75
CA ARG A 93 -18.35 -3.64 7.64
C ARG A 93 -19.21 -3.12 8.78
N LEU A 94 -19.87 -4.02 9.51
CA LEU A 94 -20.75 -3.70 10.63
C LEU A 94 -20.08 -3.91 11.99
N ALA A 95 -18.95 -4.62 12.03
CA ALA A 95 -18.21 -4.84 13.25
C ALA A 95 -17.54 -3.55 13.74
N GLU A 96 -17.49 -3.39 15.05
CA GLU A 96 -16.67 -2.36 15.67
C GLU A 96 -15.18 -2.63 15.36
N LEU A 97 -14.47 -1.61 14.88
CA LEU A 97 -13.06 -1.74 14.58
C LEU A 97 -12.23 -1.80 15.86
N ALA A 98 -11.31 -2.73 15.94
CA ALA A 98 -10.32 -2.71 17.00
C ALA A 98 -9.45 -1.43 16.93
N PRO A 99 -8.97 -0.88 18.07
CA PRO A 99 -8.31 0.43 18.12
C PRO A 99 -7.15 0.63 17.12
N HIS A 100 -6.39 -0.42 16.84
CA HIS A 100 -5.27 -0.38 15.89
C HIS A 100 -5.72 -0.27 14.42
N TRP A 101 -7.01 -0.54 14.11
CA TRP A 101 -7.59 -0.38 12.78
C TRP A 101 -8.34 0.95 12.59
N HIS A 102 -8.58 1.74 13.67
CA HIS A 102 -9.34 3.00 13.58
C HIS A 102 -8.76 3.96 12.54
N ALA A 103 -7.42 4.01 12.42
CA ALA A 103 -6.77 4.87 11.43
C ALA A 103 -7.06 4.48 9.98
N PHE A 104 -7.44 3.23 9.71
CA PHE A 104 -7.77 2.73 8.38
C PHE A 104 -9.26 2.84 8.06
N GLY A 105 -10.13 2.81 9.08
CA GLY A 105 -11.57 2.80 8.88
C GLY A 105 -12.08 1.50 8.25
N HIS A 106 -13.36 1.48 7.86
CA HIS A 106 -13.97 0.34 7.17
C HIS A 106 -13.67 0.32 5.66
N CYS A 107 -13.35 1.47 5.09
CA CYS A 107 -12.99 1.65 3.69
C CYS A 107 -11.86 2.67 3.61
N ARG A 108 -10.78 2.33 2.95
CA ARG A 108 -9.73 3.29 2.62
C ARG A 108 -9.01 2.89 1.35
N PHE A 109 -9.02 3.78 0.36
CA PHE A 109 -8.24 3.66 -0.87
C PHE A 109 -7.53 4.97 -1.15
N ILE A 110 -6.25 4.89 -1.46
CA ILE A 110 -5.37 6.03 -1.69
C ILE A 110 -4.82 5.97 -3.10
N LEU A 111 -5.02 7.03 -3.87
CA LEU A 111 -4.25 7.33 -5.06
C LEU A 111 -3.01 8.11 -4.60
N PRO A 112 -1.81 7.54 -4.73
CA PRO A 112 -0.61 8.17 -4.22
C PRO A 112 -0.17 9.38 -5.05
N ARG A 113 0.56 10.31 -4.43
CA ARG A 113 1.20 11.43 -5.11
C ARG A 113 2.43 10.96 -5.89
N ILE A 114 3.25 10.11 -5.29
CA ILE A 114 4.49 9.58 -5.87
C ILE A 114 4.38 8.05 -5.91
N GLU A 115 4.77 7.47 -7.03
CA GLU A 115 4.90 6.03 -7.18
C GLU A 115 6.29 5.67 -7.71
N LEU A 116 6.88 4.63 -7.16
CA LEU A 116 7.99 3.90 -7.76
C LEU A 116 7.41 2.60 -8.30
N ILE A 117 7.59 2.35 -9.59
CA ILE A 117 6.95 1.23 -10.29
C ILE A 117 8.04 0.41 -10.96
N ARG A 118 8.08 -0.90 -10.69
CA ARG A 118 8.88 -1.85 -11.43
C ARG A 118 7.98 -2.74 -12.28
N HIS A 119 8.33 -2.86 -13.55
CA HIS A 119 7.73 -3.81 -14.47
C HIS A 119 8.85 -4.53 -15.22
N GLY A 120 9.03 -5.82 -14.94
CA GLY A 120 10.21 -6.54 -15.41
C GLY A 120 11.50 -5.89 -14.91
N ASN A 121 12.38 -5.53 -15.85
CA ASN A 121 13.66 -4.88 -15.55
C ASN A 121 13.62 -3.35 -15.58
N GLN A 122 12.45 -2.75 -15.81
CA GLN A 122 12.31 -1.31 -15.87
C GLN A 122 11.72 -0.78 -14.58
N THR A 123 12.36 0.25 -14.03
CA THR A 123 11.88 0.96 -12.83
C THR A 123 11.69 2.43 -13.18
N GLU A 124 10.53 2.97 -12.81
CA GLU A 124 10.15 4.34 -13.05
C GLU A 124 9.68 5.01 -11.77
N LEU A 125 10.13 6.26 -11.58
CA LEU A 125 9.54 7.18 -10.61
C LEU A 125 8.42 7.96 -11.30
N VAL A 126 7.26 8.01 -10.69
CA VAL A 126 6.05 8.64 -11.23
C VAL A 126 5.54 9.68 -10.24
N CYS A 127 5.23 10.87 -10.73
CA CYS A 127 4.50 11.89 -10.00
C CYS A 127 3.11 12.06 -10.60
N ASN A 128 2.09 11.86 -9.78
CA ASN A 128 0.69 12.00 -10.14
C ASN A 128 0.19 13.41 -9.78
N LEU A 129 -0.56 14.01 -10.69
CA LEU A 129 -1.20 15.32 -10.51
C LEU A 129 -2.66 15.25 -10.95
N GLN A 130 -3.50 16.07 -10.31
CA GLN A 130 -4.86 16.32 -10.73
C GLN A 130 -5.01 17.82 -11.00
N LEU A 131 -4.92 18.22 -12.27
CA LEU A 131 -5.00 19.60 -12.68
C LEU A 131 -6.48 20.00 -12.87
N PRO A 132 -6.97 21.02 -12.16
CA PRO A 132 -8.37 21.41 -12.20
C PRO A 132 -8.75 22.00 -13.55
N ALA A 133 -9.98 21.71 -14.01
CA ALA A 133 -10.48 22.17 -15.30
C ALA A 133 -10.77 23.67 -15.34
N ASP A 134 -11.08 24.26 -14.19
CA ASP A 134 -11.39 25.70 -14.05
C ASP A 134 -10.14 26.56 -13.79
N GLY A 135 -8.96 25.94 -13.74
CA GLY A 135 -7.68 26.60 -13.45
C GLY A 135 -7.52 27.02 -11.98
N THR A 136 -8.58 26.98 -11.18
CA THR A 136 -8.50 27.29 -9.74
C THR A 136 -7.74 26.18 -9.02
N GLY A 137 -6.79 26.56 -8.16
CA GLY A 137 -5.99 25.57 -7.42
C GLY A 137 -4.82 24.95 -8.20
N ARG A 138 -4.63 25.23 -9.50
CA ARG A 138 -3.50 24.73 -10.31
C ARG A 138 -2.15 25.03 -9.65
N ALA A 139 -1.92 26.27 -9.22
CA ALA A 139 -0.68 26.66 -8.58
C ALA A 139 -0.43 25.90 -7.27
N ALA A 140 -1.47 25.67 -6.49
CA ALA A 140 -1.40 24.88 -5.27
C ALA A 140 -1.07 23.40 -5.57
N GLU A 141 -1.70 22.80 -6.58
CA GLU A 141 -1.42 21.42 -7.00
C GLU A 141 0.03 21.26 -7.47
N LEU A 142 0.54 22.18 -8.30
CA LEU A 142 1.93 22.17 -8.74
C LEU A 142 2.91 22.36 -7.56
N ALA A 143 2.57 23.22 -6.59
CA ALA A 143 3.40 23.43 -5.40
C ALA A 143 3.45 22.16 -4.52
N LEU A 144 2.32 21.44 -4.34
CA LEU A 144 2.27 20.18 -3.62
C LEU A 144 3.09 19.10 -4.33
N ALA A 145 2.97 18.97 -5.65
CA ALA A 145 3.76 18.03 -6.42
C ALA A 145 5.26 18.33 -6.34
N ARG A 146 5.65 19.60 -6.45
CA ARG A 146 7.04 20.06 -6.30
C ARG A 146 7.60 19.72 -4.93
N SER A 147 6.84 20.02 -3.88
CA SER A 147 7.22 19.70 -2.50
C SER A 147 7.42 18.19 -2.30
N ALA A 148 6.51 17.36 -2.84
CA ALA A 148 6.62 15.91 -2.75
C ALA A 148 7.86 15.38 -3.49
N LEU A 149 8.14 15.88 -4.72
CA LEU A 149 9.33 15.50 -5.48
C LEU A 149 10.63 15.93 -4.79
N ALA A 150 10.66 17.13 -4.22
CA ALA A 150 11.82 17.65 -3.48
C ALA A 150 12.09 16.89 -2.17
N ALA A 151 11.06 16.25 -1.59
CA ALA A 151 11.19 15.47 -0.37
C ALA A 151 11.72 14.05 -0.60
N ILE A 152 11.84 13.59 -1.84
CA ILE A 152 12.32 12.24 -2.17
C ILE A 152 13.79 12.11 -1.76
N ARG A 153 14.07 11.02 -1.06
CA ARG A 153 15.39 10.67 -0.56
C ARG A 153 15.93 9.43 -1.26
N PRO A 154 17.25 9.24 -1.28
CA PRO A 154 17.85 8.00 -1.73
C PRO A 154 17.38 6.79 -0.95
N GLU A 155 17.61 5.61 -1.51
CA GLU A 155 17.43 4.33 -0.85
C GLU A 155 18.25 4.25 0.44
N ALA A 156 17.62 3.81 1.53
CA ALA A 156 18.29 3.58 2.80
C ALA A 156 18.74 2.11 2.91
N HIS A 157 19.79 1.88 3.68
CA HIS A 157 20.23 0.53 4.01
C HIS A 157 19.14 -0.22 4.82
N LEU A 158 18.92 -1.47 4.47
CA LEU A 158 18.07 -2.38 5.24
C LEU A 158 18.92 -3.05 6.32
N ASP A 159 18.49 -2.95 7.56
CA ASP A 159 19.17 -3.54 8.69
C ASP A 159 18.66 -4.96 8.93
N GLU A 160 19.48 -5.78 9.55
CA GLU A 160 19.03 -7.08 10.06
C GLU A 160 17.96 -6.89 11.13
N VAL A 161 16.90 -7.67 11.05
CA VAL A 161 15.87 -7.67 12.09
C VAL A 161 16.46 -8.23 13.38
N PRO A 162 16.51 -7.45 14.46
CA PRO A 162 17.08 -7.93 15.71
C PRO A 162 16.32 -9.15 16.21
N ALA A 163 17.03 -10.08 16.83
CA ALA A 163 16.42 -11.25 17.45
C ALA A 163 15.32 -10.79 18.42
N LEU A 164 14.08 -11.18 18.14
CA LEU A 164 12.94 -10.86 18.98
C LEU A 164 13.10 -11.57 20.31
N GLU A 165 13.22 -10.85 21.42
CA GLU A 165 13.08 -11.46 22.73
C GLU A 165 11.66 -11.92 22.94
N LYS A 166 11.51 -13.22 23.09
CA LYS A 166 10.29 -13.95 22.82
C LYS A 166 9.38 -13.97 24.05
N GLN A 167 8.58 -12.95 24.22
CA GLN A 167 7.26 -13.20 24.79
C GLN A 167 6.28 -13.31 23.62
N ARG A 168 5.82 -14.51 23.35
CA ARG A 168 4.76 -14.79 22.38
C ARG A 168 3.54 -15.26 23.13
N GLU A 169 2.44 -14.60 22.87
CA GLU A 169 1.11 -14.96 23.34
C GLU A 169 0.23 -15.28 22.13
N ASP A 170 -0.37 -16.46 22.14
CA ASP A 170 -1.26 -16.92 21.08
C ASP A 170 -2.70 -16.95 21.58
N SER A 171 -3.64 -16.41 20.81
CA SER A 171 -5.07 -16.45 21.08
C SER A 171 -5.86 -16.92 19.84
N PRO A 172 -6.54 -18.07 19.88
CA PRO A 172 -6.51 -19.05 21.00
C PRO A 172 -5.15 -19.70 21.14
N ASP A 173 -4.85 -20.23 22.34
CA ASP A 173 -3.67 -21.04 22.60
C ASP A 173 -3.72 -22.39 21.83
N TYR A 174 -2.63 -23.15 21.84
CA TYR A 174 -2.56 -24.39 21.06
C TYR A 174 -3.62 -25.44 21.42
N PRO A 175 -3.91 -25.73 22.72
CA PRO A 175 -4.97 -26.67 23.09
C PRO A 175 -6.35 -26.27 22.58
N HIS A 176 -6.73 -24.99 22.72
CA HIS A 176 -8.01 -24.48 22.22
C HIS A 176 -8.06 -24.47 20.67
N TRP A 177 -6.97 -24.11 20.02
CA TRP A 177 -6.87 -24.21 18.56
C TRP A 177 -7.09 -25.65 18.08
N GLN A 178 -6.43 -26.61 18.71
CA GLN A 178 -6.58 -28.02 18.35
C GLN A 178 -8.01 -28.52 18.57
N ALA A 179 -8.66 -28.11 19.67
CA ALA A 179 -10.05 -28.44 19.95
C ALA A 179 -10.99 -27.90 18.85
N MET A 180 -10.82 -26.64 18.44
CA MET A 180 -11.58 -26.02 17.33
C MET A 180 -11.41 -26.78 16.02
N VAL A 181 -10.17 -27.16 15.67
CA VAL A 181 -9.88 -27.95 14.45
C VAL A 181 -10.58 -29.31 14.52
N ASN A 182 -10.47 -30.01 15.65
CA ASN A 182 -11.09 -31.32 15.85
C ASN A 182 -12.61 -31.25 15.76
N GLU A 183 -13.21 -30.25 16.40
CA GLU A 183 -14.65 -30.03 16.34
C GLU A 183 -15.12 -29.83 14.89
N LEU A 184 -14.47 -28.97 14.13
CA LEU A 184 -14.85 -28.69 12.75
C LEU A 184 -14.64 -29.88 11.82
N THR A 185 -13.62 -30.71 12.05
CA THR A 185 -13.33 -31.87 11.19
C THR A 185 -14.16 -33.10 11.53
N THR A 186 -14.67 -33.19 12.76
CA THR A 186 -15.46 -34.34 13.23
C THR A 186 -16.98 -34.10 13.22
N SER A 187 -17.42 -32.83 13.19
CA SER A 187 -18.83 -32.47 13.24
C SER A 187 -19.46 -32.42 11.84
N GLN A 188 -20.80 -32.63 11.81
CA GLN A 188 -21.61 -32.47 10.59
C GLN A 188 -21.68 -31.02 10.09
N HIS A 189 -21.00 -30.07 10.73
CA HIS A 189 -20.97 -28.66 10.32
C HIS A 189 -20.43 -28.48 8.88
N LEU A 190 -19.49 -29.32 8.44
CA LEU A 190 -19.00 -29.32 7.06
C LEU A 190 -20.05 -29.71 6.02
N ALA A 191 -21.13 -30.39 6.42
CA ALA A 191 -22.23 -30.68 5.52
C ALA A 191 -23.10 -29.44 5.21
N VAL A 192 -23.12 -28.46 6.14
CA VAL A 192 -23.89 -27.20 6.00
C VAL A 192 -22.99 -26.06 5.52
N GLN A 193 -21.74 -26.04 5.97
CA GLN A 193 -20.72 -25.04 5.57
C GLN A 193 -19.48 -25.76 5.03
N PRO A 194 -19.34 -25.89 3.72
CA PRO A 194 -18.27 -26.70 3.11
C PRO A 194 -16.86 -26.12 3.31
N LYS A 195 -16.75 -24.88 3.79
CA LYS A 195 -15.47 -24.23 4.08
C LYS A 195 -15.56 -23.37 5.33
N VAL A 196 -14.69 -23.65 6.29
CA VAL A 196 -14.45 -22.80 7.47
C VAL A 196 -12.98 -22.42 7.49
N VAL A 197 -12.68 -21.15 7.72
CA VAL A 197 -11.31 -20.64 7.88
C VAL A 197 -11.16 -20.18 9.32
N LEU A 198 -10.32 -20.89 10.07
CA LEU A 198 -9.97 -20.52 11.44
C LEU A 198 -8.87 -19.45 11.41
N ALA A 199 -8.96 -18.49 12.33
CA ALA A 199 -7.95 -17.48 12.55
C ALA A 199 -7.35 -17.59 13.95
N ARG A 200 -6.08 -17.24 14.07
CA ARG A 200 -5.35 -17.15 15.33
C ARG A 200 -4.51 -15.88 15.36
N GLU A 201 -4.56 -15.16 16.46
CA GLU A 201 -3.70 -14.01 16.71
C GLU A 201 -2.45 -14.47 17.47
N SER A 202 -1.28 -13.97 17.07
CA SER A 202 -0.04 -14.12 17.83
C SER A 202 0.50 -12.73 18.17
N ARG A 203 0.63 -12.43 19.44
CA ARG A 203 1.23 -11.19 19.95
C ARG A 203 2.70 -11.44 20.28
N LEU A 204 3.56 -10.64 19.70
CA LEU A 204 5.00 -10.70 19.96
C LEU A 204 5.41 -9.41 20.68
N GLN A 205 5.95 -9.56 21.88
CA GLN A 205 6.49 -8.44 22.62
C GLN A 205 7.99 -8.30 22.30
N CYS A 206 8.37 -7.14 21.78
CA CYS A 206 9.74 -6.81 21.42
C CYS A 206 10.29 -5.77 22.37
N ARG A 207 11.57 -5.85 22.76
CA ARG A 207 12.24 -4.80 23.55
C ARG A 207 12.30 -3.48 22.81
N GLN A 208 12.51 -3.54 21.51
CA GLN A 208 12.52 -2.38 20.62
C GLN A 208 11.61 -2.65 19.42
N ALA A 209 10.81 -1.67 19.05
CA ALA A 209 9.96 -1.78 17.86
C ALA A 209 10.83 -2.01 16.62
N PRO A 210 10.65 -3.10 15.87
CA PRO A 210 11.38 -3.32 14.62
C PRO A 210 10.96 -2.27 13.59
N ASN A 211 11.88 -1.90 12.72
CA ASN A 211 11.53 -1.07 11.57
C ASN A 211 10.65 -1.91 10.61
N PRO A 212 9.47 -1.43 10.20
CA PRO A 212 8.55 -2.21 9.38
C PRO A 212 9.12 -2.59 8.01
N TRP A 213 10.03 -1.80 7.47
CA TRP A 213 10.63 -2.05 6.15
C TRP A 213 11.70 -3.14 6.21
N ASP A 214 12.49 -3.18 7.29
CA ASP A 214 13.45 -4.26 7.53
C ASP A 214 12.71 -5.57 7.77
N LEU A 215 11.63 -5.53 8.56
CA LEU A 215 10.79 -6.69 8.83
C LEU A 215 10.14 -7.22 7.54
N LEU A 216 9.60 -6.32 6.71
CA LEU A 216 8.99 -6.70 5.43
C LEU A 216 10.02 -7.33 4.49
N ALA A 217 11.20 -6.74 4.37
CA ALA A 217 12.30 -7.27 3.56
C ALA A 217 12.75 -8.67 4.02
N ALA A 218 12.79 -8.91 5.33
CA ALA A 218 13.11 -10.23 5.90
C ALA A 218 12.00 -11.27 5.65
N LEU A 219 10.73 -10.84 5.59
CA LEU A 219 9.59 -11.75 5.35
C LEU A 219 9.43 -12.14 3.88
N GLN A 220 9.78 -11.28 2.94
CA GLN A 220 9.58 -11.51 1.49
C GLN A 220 10.15 -12.85 0.98
N PRO A 221 11.40 -13.26 1.31
CA PRO A 221 11.94 -14.53 0.88
C PRO A 221 11.27 -15.75 1.54
N LEU A 222 10.68 -15.56 2.74
CA LEU A 222 9.99 -16.61 3.47
C LEU A 222 8.57 -16.85 2.98
N THR A 223 7.97 -15.86 2.36
CA THR A 223 6.58 -15.89 1.89
C THR A 223 6.48 -15.47 0.41
N PRO A 224 7.11 -16.19 -0.50
CA PRO A 224 7.26 -15.77 -1.90
C PRO A 224 5.94 -15.70 -2.69
N ALA A 225 4.87 -16.30 -2.18
CA ALA A 225 3.53 -16.27 -2.79
C ALA A 225 2.59 -15.23 -2.16
N CYS A 226 3.07 -14.41 -1.23
CA CYS A 226 2.36 -13.29 -0.62
C CYS A 226 2.70 -11.97 -1.33
N PHE A 227 1.81 -11.01 -1.26
CA PHE A 227 1.95 -9.65 -1.80
C PHE A 227 1.79 -8.60 -0.69
#